data_8fbd8760f2be691e154c003ff4bfe219
#
_entry.id   8fbd8760f2be691e154c003ff4bfe219
#
_cell.length_a   1.000
_cell.length_b   1.000
_cell.length_c   1.000
_cell.angle_alpha   90.00
_cell.angle_beta   90.00
_cell.angle_gamma   90.00
#
_symmetry.space_group_name_H-M   'P 1'
#
loop_
_entity.id
_entity.type
_entity.pdbx_description
1 polymer ?
#
loop_
_entity_poly.entity_id
_entity_poly.type
_entity_poly.pdbx_seq_one_letter_code
_entity_poly.pdbx_strand_id
1 'polypeptide(L)'
;MRKYMNKLVLTGALLLSLLIGGCGNGGVQEETAIRKEPYDKTEFLMGTYVTVRVYDEGKEAVLEEAFARVEELADKITVNEPGSEIDAINAVAGTEAVELSEDIYPLVRSAWDYSKASDGNFDLSIGPITELWHIGFEDARKPEQSEIDAALALVDYERVVLDDAARTVQLADAAMRLDLGAIAKGYITDEVKDLLAENGVTTAIIDLGGNVYVMGGSPLREGESWNVGIQDPMAARGETIGKTKQKNRSIVTSGIYERYIEVEGVSYHHLMDPETGYPFDNDIAGVSILSDKSIDGDALSTLVFGLGLEAGLAYVNERDDIEAVFVTKDKKVYVSDGLIDNFELTNDEYVWENE
;
A
#
# COMPACT_ATOMS: atom_id res chain seq x y z
N MET A 1 45.37 -25.68 83.02
CA MET A 1 46.46 -24.83 83.57
C MET A 1 46.68 -23.65 82.63
N ARG A 2 46.53 -22.42 83.20
CA ARG A 2 47.15 -21.13 82.81
C ARG A 2 47.04 -20.66 81.35
N LYS A 3 46.24 -19.62 81.16
CA LYS A 3 46.53 -18.17 81.40
C LYS A 3 47.39 -17.61 80.29
N TYR A 4 47.05 -16.61 79.58
CA TYR A 4 46.90 -15.13 79.68
C TYR A 4 46.66 -14.59 78.24
N MET A 5 45.69 -13.91 77.87
CA MET A 5 45.39 -12.46 78.00
C MET A 5 46.51 -11.50 77.53
N ASN A 6 46.24 -10.75 76.49
CA ASN A 6 46.34 -9.28 76.25
C ASN A 6 46.84 -8.99 74.84
N LYS A 7 46.45 -8.04 74.12
CA LYS A 7 45.98 -6.70 74.17
C LYS A 7 45.83 -6.19 72.77
N LEU A 8 44.80 -5.51 72.57
CA LEU A 8 44.54 -4.39 71.69
C LEU A 8 45.77 -3.66 71.10
N VAL A 9 45.81 -3.45 69.73
CA VAL A 9 46.24 -2.18 69.09
C VAL A 9 45.38 -1.92 67.84
N LEU A 10 44.67 -0.84 67.88
CA LEU A 10 43.96 -0.17 66.79
C LEU A 10 44.99 0.42 65.85
N THR A 11 44.90 0.10 64.58
CA THR A 11 45.43 1.01 63.50
C THR A 11 44.50 1.01 62.31
N GLY A 12 43.87 2.13 62.11
CA GLY A 12 42.98 2.37 60.98
C GLY A 12 43.76 2.42 59.67
N ALA A 13 43.26 1.70 58.71
CA ALA A 13 43.62 1.90 57.29
C ALA A 13 42.38 2.33 56.55
N LEU A 14 42.39 3.58 56.16
CA LEU A 14 41.44 4.26 55.31
C LEU A 14 41.55 3.64 53.92
N LEU A 15 40.62 2.77 53.51
CA LEU A 15 40.50 2.29 52.15
C LEU A 15 39.58 3.23 51.37
N LEU A 16 40.24 4.07 50.55
CA LEU A 16 39.62 4.96 49.57
C LEU A 16 39.11 4.09 48.38
N SER A 17 37.84 3.73 48.38
CA SER A 17 37.20 3.07 47.22
C SER A 17 36.90 4.09 46.13
N LEU A 18 37.75 4.09 45.12
CA LEU A 18 37.46 4.77 43.82
C LEU A 18 36.27 4.13 43.17
N LEU A 19 35.13 4.79 43.24
CA LEU A 19 33.97 4.54 42.36
C LEU A 19 34.34 5.00 40.96
N ILE A 20 34.76 4.07 40.11
CA ILE A 20 34.81 4.28 38.67
C ILE A 20 33.36 4.20 38.20
N GLY A 21 32.72 5.38 38.07
CA GLY A 21 31.47 5.54 37.38
C GLY A 21 31.64 5.22 35.89
N GLY A 22 31.34 3.98 35.48
CA GLY A 22 31.17 3.67 34.08
C GLY A 22 29.89 4.35 33.59
N CYS A 23 30.03 5.45 32.82
CA CYS A 23 28.96 5.97 31.98
C CYS A 23 28.70 4.94 30.89
N GLY A 24 27.86 3.96 31.18
CA GLY A 24 27.15 3.21 30.17
C GLY A 24 26.08 4.14 29.58
N ASN A 25 26.36 4.69 28.42
CA ASN A 25 25.36 5.42 27.63
C ASN A 25 24.40 4.39 27.01
N GLY A 26 23.61 3.70 27.84
CA GLY A 26 22.42 3.02 27.42
C GLY A 26 21.36 4.11 27.24
N GLY A 27 21.19 4.58 26.03
CA GLY A 27 20.04 5.41 25.71
C GLY A 27 18.78 4.62 26.08
N VAL A 28 18.17 4.99 27.18
CA VAL A 28 16.77 4.68 27.45
C VAL A 28 16.04 5.44 26.34
N GLN A 29 15.56 4.75 25.31
CA GLN A 29 14.54 5.33 24.46
C GLN A 29 13.38 5.66 25.42
N GLU A 30 13.18 6.96 25.67
CA GLU A 30 11.96 7.40 26.34
C GLU A 30 10.81 6.90 25.46
N GLU A 31 9.99 5.99 25.97
CA GLU A 31 8.74 5.61 25.34
C GLU A 31 7.94 6.89 25.16
N THR A 32 7.77 7.30 23.89
CA THR A 32 6.99 8.49 23.55
C THR A 32 5.56 8.27 24.01
N ALA A 33 4.99 9.23 24.74
CA ALA A 33 3.59 9.11 25.17
C ALA A 33 2.66 9.11 23.96
N ILE A 34 1.65 8.25 24.00
CA ILE A 34 0.66 8.14 22.93
C ILE A 34 -0.56 8.99 23.27
N ARG A 35 -0.94 9.86 22.34
CA ARG A 35 -2.09 10.76 22.45
C ARG A 35 -3.37 10.05 22.04
N LYS A 36 -4.52 10.48 22.56
CA LYS A 36 -5.84 10.03 22.11
C LYS A 36 -6.28 10.74 20.83
N GLU A 37 -5.92 12.00 20.68
CA GLU A 37 -6.18 12.81 19.50
C GLU A 37 -4.88 12.95 18.70
N PRO A 38 -4.88 12.64 17.39
CA PRO A 38 -3.68 12.70 16.58
C PRO A 38 -3.25 14.14 16.28
N TYR A 39 -2.01 14.31 15.87
CA TYR A 39 -1.65 15.32 14.89
C TYR A 39 -2.08 14.79 13.54
N ASP A 40 -2.79 15.56 12.73
CA ASP A 40 -3.26 15.11 11.41
C ASP A 40 -3.01 16.17 10.33
N LYS A 41 -2.80 15.68 9.13
CA LYS A 41 -2.70 16.49 7.91
C LYS A 41 -3.42 15.77 6.79
N THR A 42 -4.13 16.54 5.96
CA THR A 42 -4.82 16.04 4.77
C THR A 42 -4.58 16.99 3.62
N GLU A 43 -4.15 16.44 2.48
CA GLU A 43 -3.97 17.17 1.22
C GLU A 43 -4.58 16.39 0.05
N PHE A 44 -4.83 17.08 -1.07
CA PHE A 44 -5.27 16.44 -2.30
C PHE A 44 -4.07 16.22 -3.21
N LEU A 45 -3.58 14.97 -3.29
CA LEU A 45 -2.42 14.56 -4.06
C LEU A 45 -2.77 13.31 -4.89
N MET A 46 -2.12 13.11 -6.02
CA MET A 46 -2.33 11.94 -6.90
C MET A 46 -3.79 11.69 -7.29
N GLY A 47 -4.58 12.77 -7.39
CA GLY A 47 -6.01 12.68 -7.72
C GLY A 47 -6.89 12.11 -6.61
N THR A 48 -6.42 12.10 -5.35
CA THR A 48 -7.16 11.63 -4.18
C THR A 48 -6.82 12.43 -2.92
N TYR A 49 -7.56 12.18 -1.83
CA TYR A 49 -7.19 12.72 -0.51
C TYR A 49 -6.17 11.81 0.15
N VAL A 50 -5.05 12.40 0.55
CA VAL A 50 -3.99 11.78 1.35
C VAL A 50 -4.13 12.30 2.77
N THR A 51 -4.23 11.40 3.75
CA THR A 51 -4.34 11.74 5.17
C THR A 51 -3.32 10.95 5.98
N VAL A 52 -2.54 11.64 6.79
CA VAL A 52 -1.62 11.02 7.76
C VAL A 52 -1.98 11.50 9.16
N ARG A 53 -2.16 10.55 10.10
CA ARG A 53 -2.44 10.79 11.51
C ARG A 53 -1.35 10.17 12.35
N VAL A 54 -0.71 10.98 13.21
CA VAL A 54 0.36 10.55 14.12
C VAL A 54 -0.08 10.76 15.56
N TYR A 55 0.03 9.72 16.37
CA TYR A 55 -0.44 9.73 17.77
C TYR A 55 0.71 9.86 18.78
N ASP A 56 1.95 9.80 18.36
CA ASP A 56 3.11 9.96 19.24
C ASP A 56 3.30 11.44 19.63
N GLU A 57 3.41 11.73 20.94
CA GLU A 57 3.56 13.09 21.47
C GLU A 57 4.86 13.73 20.94
N GLY A 58 4.77 14.98 20.49
CA GLY A 58 5.92 15.76 20.00
C GLY A 58 6.38 15.39 18.58
N LYS A 59 5.62 14.56 17.84
CA LYS A 59 5.94 14.11 16.48
C LYS A 59 5.17 14.86 15.37
N GLU A 60 4.55 16.00 15.67
CA GLU A 60 3.77 16.77 14.69
C GLU A 60 4.59 17.16 13.44
N ALA A 61 5.86 17.52 13.63
CA ALA A 61 6.71 17.98 12.52
C ALA A 61 6.95 16.92 11.44
N VAL A 62 6.86 15.63 11.77
CA VAL A 62 7.06 14.53 10.80
C VAL A 62 5.99 14.51 9.70
N LEU A 63 4.83 15.12 9.93
CA LEU A 63 3.77 15.22 8.91
C LEU A 63 4.24 15.97 7.67
N GLU A 64 5.00 17.07 7.84
CA GLU A 64 5.53 17.81 6.69
C GLU A 64 6.53 16.98 5.88
N GLU A 65 7.38 16.20 6.57
CA GLU A 65 8.34 15.29 5.91
C GLU A 65 7.62 14.18 5.18
N ALA A 66 6.55 13.61 5.78
CA ALA A 66 5.74 12.57 5.15
C ALA A 66 5.06 13.06 3.87
N PHE A 67 4.46 14.26 3.90
CA PHE A 67 3.81 14.83 2.71
C PHE A 67 4.82 15.22 1.63
N ALA A 68 5.97 15.78 2.00
CA ALA A 68 7.05 16.05 1.04
C ALA A 68 7.55 14.75 0.36
N ARG A 69 7.61 13.62 1.10
CA ARG A 69 7.97 12.32 0.51
C ARG A 69 6.89 11.81 -0.45
N VAL A 70 5.61 11.97 -0.11
CA VAL A 70 4.50 11.62 -1.02
C VAL A 70 4.61 12.41 -2.33
N GLU A 71 4.80 13.74 -2.26
CA GLU A 71 4.95 14.59 -3.44
C GLU A 71 6.16 14.20 -4.28
N GLU A 72 7.32 14.02 -3.64
CA GLU A 72 8.56 13.61 -4.32
C GLU A 72 8.38 12.32 -5.11
N LEU A 73 7.78 11.29 -4.51
CA LEU A 73 7.57 10.01 -5.17
C LEU A 73 6.49 10.09 -6.25
N ALA A 74 5.40 10.81 -5.99
CA ALA A 74 4.36 11.04 -6.98
C ALA A 74 4.89 11.72 -8.25
N ASP A 75 5.73 12.75 -8.11
CA ASP A 75 6.37 13.45 -9.23
C ASP A 75 7.32 12.55 -10.04
N LYS A 76 8.00 11.60 -9.38
CA LYS A 76 8.87 10.64 -10.06
C LYS A 76 8.11 9.53 -10.79
N ILE A 77 6.86 9.24 -10.38
CA ILE A 77 6.08 8.07 -10.86
C ILE A 77 5.03 8.48 -11.90
N THR A 78 4.47 9.69 -11.83
CA THR A 78 3.35 10.10 -12.68
C THR A 78 3.61 9.88 -14.17
N VAL A 79 2.60 9.38 -14.90
CA VAL A 79 2.61 9.28 -16.37
C VAL A 79 1.71 10.33 -17.03
N ASN A 80 1.03 11.14 -16.22
CA ASN A 80 0.06 12.13 -16.68
C ASN A 80 0.68 13.52 -16.86
N GLU A 81 1.89 13.72 -16.35
CA GLU A 81 2.67 14.95 -16.48
C GLU A 81 4.08 14.63 -16.96
N PRO A 82 4.65 15.45 -17.87
CA PRO A 82 5.98 15.19 -18.42
C PRO A 82 7.07 15.41 -17.38
N GLY A 83 8.13 14.60 -17.45
CA GLY A 83 9.35 14.80 -16.68
C GLY A 83 9.54 13.85 -15.50
N SER A 84 8.63 12.91 -15.28
CA SER A 84 8.84 11.83 -14.33
C SER A 84 9.85 10.80 -14.84
N GLU A 85 10.34 9.91 -13.97
CA GLU A 85 11.20 8.81 -14.37
C GLU A 85 10.45 7.79 -15.23
N ILE A 86 9.17 7.56 -14.97
CA ILE A 86 8.33 6.65 -15.77
C ILE A 86 7.98 7.28 -17.13
N ASP A 87 7.70 8.59 -17.18
CA ASP A 87 7.52 9.31 -18.44
C ASP A 87 8.77 9.25 -19.31
N ALA A 88 9.97 9.34 -18.72
CA ALA A 88 11.24 9.21 -19.43
C ALA A 88 11.39 7.83 -20.10
N ILE A 89 10.99 6.72 -19.42
CA ILE A 89 10.97 5.38 -20.03
C ILE A 89 9.99 5.34 -21.20
N ASN A 90 8.78 5.85 -21.00
CA ASN A 90 7.72 5.85 -22.01
C ASN A 90 8.11 6.68 -23.25
N ALA A 91 8.83 7.79 -23.04
CA ALA A 91 9.25 8.68 -24.14
C ALA A 91 10.28 8.04 -25.08
N VAL A 92 11.09 7.09 -24.61
CA VAL A 92 12.14 6.44 -25.40
C VAL A 92 11.85 4.96 -25.71
N ALA A 93 10.59 4.55 -25.56
CA ALA A 93 10.14 3.20 -25.85
C ALA A 93 10.62 2.70 -27.22
N GLY A 94 11.14 1.48 -27.29
CA GLY A 94 11.68 0.86 -28.48
C GLY A 94 13.06 1.35 -28.92
N THR A 95 13.71 2.27 -28.16
CA THR A 95 14.99 2.85 -28.59
C THR A 95 16.14 2.60 -27.63
N GLU A 96 15.99 2.96 -26.36
CA GLU A 96 17.06 2.86 -25.37
C GLU A 96 16.55 2.51 -23.98
N ALA A 97 17.46 2.04 -23.11
CA ALA A 97 17.19 1.79 -21.71
C ALA A 97 17.40 3.06 -20.89
N VAL A 98 16.55 3.26 -19.87
CA VAL A 98 16.60 4.40 -18.93
C VAL A 98 17.06 3.90 -17.56
N GLU A 99 18.06 4.55 -16.97
CA GLU A 99 18.48 4.34 -15.58
C GLU A 99 17.51 5.04 -14.63
N LEU A 100 17.01 4.31 -13.65
CA LEU A 100 16.11 4.81 -12.61
C LEU A 100 16.84 5.07 -11.30
N SER A 101 16.29 5.97 -10.50
CA SER A 101 16.75 6.22 -9.14
C SER A 101 16.61 4.99 -8.24
N GLU A 102 17.30 5.01 -7.10
CA GLU A 102 17.18 3.98 -6.06
C GLU A 102 15.77 3.91 -5.46
N ASP A 103 15.03 5.01 -5.53
CA ASP A 103 13.64 5.07 -5.09
C ASP A 103 12.66 4.41 -6.06
N ILE A 104 12.86 4.50 -7.37
CA ILE A 104 11.84 4.12 -8.36
C ILE A 104 12.09 2.73 -8.96
N TYR A 105 13.36 2.32 -9.09
CA TYR A 105 13.67 1.00 -9.62
C TYR A 105 13.01 -0.16 -8.84
N PRO A 106 12.98 -0.16 -7.48
CA PRO A 106 12.29 -1.21 -6.72
C PRO A 106 10.80 -1.30 -7.00
N LEU A 107 10.12 -0.17 -7.24
CA LEU A 107 8.70 -0.15 -7.60
C LEU A 107 8.47 -0.81 -8.97
N VAL A 108 9.24 -0.42 -10.00
CA VAL A 108 9.12 -1.03 -11.33
C VAL A 108 9.46 -2.52 -11.30
N ARG A 109 10.49 -2.90 -10.53
CA ARG A 109 10.87 -4.30 -10.34
C ARG A 109 9.74 -5.09 -9.70
N SER A 110 9.12 -4.57 -8.64
CA SER A 110 7.97 -5.21 -7.99
C SER A 110 6.78 -5.34 -8.94
N ALA A 111 6.47 -4.30 -9.71
CA ALA A 111 5.41 -4.35 -10.71
C ALA A 111 5.65 -5.43 -11.76
N TRP A 112 6.90 -5.57 -12.22
CA TRP A 112 7.27 -6.64 -13.16
C TRP A 112 7.14 -8.04 -12.54
N ASP A 113 7.55 -8.19 -11.27
CA ASP A 113 7.42 -9.47 -10.55
C ASP A 113 5.94 -9.86 -10.39
N TYR A 114 5.04 -8.90 -10.09
CA TYR A 114 3.59 -9.15 -10.06
C TYR A 114 3.02 -9.48 -11.43
N SER A 115 3.46 -8.79 -12.49
CA SER A 115 3.05 -9.11 -13.85
C SER A 115 3.41 -10.54 -14.23
N LYS A 116 4.63 -10.95 -13.92
CA LYS A 116 5.10 -12.31 -14.14
C LYS A 116 4.37 -13.35 -13.26
N ALA A 117 4.16 -13.06 -11.99
CA ALA A 117 3.50 -13.98 -11.05
C ALA A 117 2.02 -14.22 -11.39
N SER A 118 1.38 -13.27 -12.08
CA SER A 118 -0.02 -13.32 -12.51
C SER A 118 -0.21 -13.78 -13.95
N ASP A 119 0.88 -14.15 -14.66
CA ASP A 119 0.84 -14.47 -16.10
C ASP A 119 0.20 -13.34 -16.93
N GLY A 120 0.48 -12.07 -16.54
CA GLY A 120 -0.03 -10.87 -17.20
C GLY A 120 -1.44 -10.42 -16.81
N ASN A 121 -2.13 -11.07 -15.89
CA ASN A 121 -3.43 -10.59 -15.38
C ASN A 121 -3.31 -9.23 -14.67
N PHE A 122 -2.19 -9.01 -13.98
CA PHE A 122 -1.66 -7.70 -13.64
C PHE A 122 -0.52 -7.42 -14.62
N ASP A 123 -0.57 -6.35 -15.40
CA ASP A 123 0.49 -6.03 -16.37
C ASP A 123 0.94 -4.58 -16.26
N LEU A 124 2.21 -4.36 -15.88
CA LEU A 124 2.77 -3.01 -15.74
C LEU A 124 2.87 -2.27 -17.08
N SER A 125 2.78 -2.96 -18.21
CA SER A 125 2.80 -2.36 -19.55
C SER A 125 1.42 -1.98 -20.08
N ILE A 126 0.37 -1.98 -19.24
CA ILE A 126 -1.02 -1.65 -19.58
C ILE A 126 -1.22 -0.19 -20.04
N GLY A 127 -0.18 0.64 -19.94
CA GLY A 127 -0.23 2.08 -20.23
C GLY A 127 -0.90 2.48 -21.56
N PRO A 128 -0.71 1.76 -22.68
CA PRO A 128 -1.44 2.07 -23.92
C PRO A 128 -2.96 1.98 -23.80
N ILE A 129 -3.48 1.08 -22.98
CA ILE A 129 -4.91 0.92 -22.71
C ILE A 129 -5.41 1.98 -21.75
N THR A 130 -4.72 2.22 -20.63
CA THR A 130 -5.14 3.22 -19.63
C THR A 130 -5.13 4.62 -20.20
N GLU A 131 -4.13 4.98 -21.02
CA GLU A 131 -4.08 6.26 -21.73
C GLU A 131 -5.20 6.39 -22.77
N LEU A 132 -5.54 5.32 -23.48
CA LEU A 132 -6.59 5.33 -24.50
C LEU A 132 -7.99 5.57 -23.93
N TRP A 133 -8.33 4.94 -22.79
CA TRP A 133 -9.59 5.13 -22.08
C TRP A 133 -9.60 6.41 -21.25
N HIS A 134 -8.49 6.76 -20.65
CA HIS A 134 -8.22 7.93 -19.79
C HIS A 134 -9.26 8.14 -18.68
N ILE A 135 -9.76 7.02 -18.09
CA ILE A 135 -10.80 7.04 -17.07
C ILE A 135 -10.32 7.76 -15.80
N GLY A 136 -11.10 8.76 -15.36
CA GLY A 136 -10.76 9.64 -14.23
C GLY A 136 -10.30 11.04 -14.66
N PHE A 137 -10.19 11.32 -15.97
CA PHE A 137 -9.84 12.62 -16.55
C PHE A 137 -11.00 13.19 -17.37
N GLU A 138 -10.93 14.49 -17.66
CA GLU A 138 -12.03 15.22 -18.35
C GLU A 138 -12.28 14.72 -19.78
N ASP A 139 -11.28 14.17 -20.44
CA ASP A 139 -11.33 13.65 -21.81
C ASP A 139 -11.54 12.13 -21.89
N ALA A 140 -11.87 11.50 -20.75
CA ALA A 140 -12.19 10.09 -20.70
C ALA A 140 -13.29 9.70 -21.69
N ARG A 141 -13.07 8.61 -22.41
CA ARG A 141 -14.00 8.14 -23.45
C ARG A 141 -13.98 6.61 -23.57
N LYS A 142 -15.02 6.06 -24.17
CA LYS A 142 -14.98 4.69 -24.69
C LYS A 142 -14.29 4.72 -26.06
N PRO A 143 -13.14 4.02 -26.23
CA PRO A 143 -12.48 3.95 -27.55
C PRO A 143 -13.24 3.07 -28.54
N GLU A 144 -12.90 3.23 -29.84
CA GLU A 144 -13.33 2.30 -30.87
C GLU A 144 -12.55 0.98 -30.78
N GLN A 145 -13.16 -0.14 -31.19
CA GLN A 145 -12.53 -1.47 -31.08
C GLN A 145 -11.17 -1.52 -31.78
N SER A 146 -11.02 -0.89 -32.94
CA SER A 146 -9.75 -0.87 -33.67
C SER A 146 -8.63 -0.12 -32.94
N GLU A 147 -8.96 0.87 -32.09
CA GLU A 147 -8.00 1.56 -31.24
C GLU A 147 -7.57 0.63 -30.08
N ILE A 148 -8.53 -0.08 -29.46
CA ILE A 148 -8.28 -1.06 -28.40
C ILE A 148 -7.38 -2.18 -28.93
N ASP A 149 -7.70 -2.76 -30.08
CA ASP A 149 -6.92 -3.84 -30.70
C ASP A 149 -5.46 -3.41 -30.98
N ALA A 150 -5.27 -2.15 -31.40
CA ALA A 150 -3.94 -1.60 -31.66
C ALA A 150 -3.15 -1.35 -30.35
N ALA A 151 -3.81 -0.91 -29.29
CA ALA A 151 -3.20 -0.68 -27.98
C ALA A 151 -2.85 -1.99 -27.27
N LEU A 152 -3.74 -2.99 -27.34
CA LEU A 152 -3.50 -4.35 -26.78
C LEU A 152 -2.25 -5.00 -27.36
N ALA A 153 -1.96 -4.80 -28.63
CA ALA A 153 -0.73 -5.35 -29.26
C ALA A 153 0.57 -4.82 -28.62
N LEU A 154 0.48 -3.77 -27.79
CA LEU A 154 1.58 -3.15 -27.07
C LEU A 154 1.64 -3.52 -25.58
N VAL A 155 0.67 -4.28 -25.08
CA VAL A 155 0.61 -4.75 -23.69
C VAL A 155 1.26 -6.12 -23.61
N ASP A 156 2.40 -6.23 -22.96
CA ASP A 156 3.14 -7.48 -22.78
C ASP A 156 4.33 -7.22 -21.83
N TYR A 157 4.23 -7.62 -20.58
CA TYR A 157 5.27 -7.46 -19.57
C TYR A 157 6.57 -8.19 -19.94
N GLU A 158 6.53 -9.27 -20.73
CA GLU A 158 7.73 -9.99 -21.16
C GLU A 158 8.63 -9.16 -22.07
N ARG A 159 8.08 -8.10 -22.69
CA ARG A 159 8.81 -7.14 -23.51
C ARG A 159 9.34 -5.94 -22.72
N VAL A 160 9.16 -5.93 -21.40
CA VAL A 160 9.80 -4.98 -20.48
C VAL A 160 11.09 -5.61 -19.95
N VAL A 161 12.23 -5.06 -20.35
CA VAL A 161 13.57 -5.60 -20.03
C VAL A 161 14.16 -4.82 -18.86
N LEU A 162 14.53 -5.54 -17.80
CA LEU A 162 15.14 -4.99 -16.59
C LEU A 162 16.62 -5.42 -16.48
N ASP A 163 17.49 -4.50 -16.06
CA ASP A 163 18.86 -4.80 -15.60
C ASP A 163 19.01 -4.36 -14.14
N ASP A 164 18.99 -5.33 -13.22
CA ASP A 164 19.05 -5.09 -11.78
C ASP A 164 20.39 -4.45 -11.35
N ALA A 165 21.49 -4.74 -12.06
CA ALA A 165 22.81 -4.21 -11.71
C ALA A 165 22.97 -2.74 -12.12
N ALA A 166 22.40 -2.36 -13.25
CA ALA A 166 22.41 -1.01 -13.78
C ALA A 166 21.19 -0.18 -13.38
N ARG A 167 20.17 -0.81 -12.77
CA ARG A 167 18.85 -0.22 -12.51
C ARG A 167 18.24 0.40 -13.77
N THR A 168 18.35 -0.28 -14.90
CA THR A 168 17.77 0.20 -16.15
C THR A 168 16.51 -0.55 -16.53
N VAL A 169 15.62 0.17 -17.22
CA VAL A 169 14.37 -0.34 -17.78
C VAL A 169 14.31 0.03 -19.25
N GLN A 170 13.99 -0.95 -20.11
CA GLN A 170 13.80 -0.75 -21.54
C GLN A 170 12.49 -1.38 -21.99
N LEU A 171 11.69 -0.64 -22.74
CA LEU A 171 10.54 -1.15 -23.47
C LEU A 171 10.98 -1.60 -24.86
N ALA A 172 10.67 -2.84 -25.24
CA ALA A 172 11.20 -3.43 -26.47
C ALA A 172 10.62 -2.78 -27.74
N ASP A 173 9.38 -2.33 -27.70
CA ASP A 173 8.69 -1.76 -28.87
C ASP A 173 8.32 -0.29 -28.67
N ALA A 174 8.37 0.45 -29.79
CA ALA A 174 7.88 1.82 -29.81
C ALA A 174 6.37 1.86 -29.46
N ALA A 175 5.96 2.89 -28.73
CA ALA A 175 4.61 3.08 -28.23
C ALA A 175 4.14 2.10 -27.11
N MET A 176 4.96 1.16 -26.64
CA MET A 176 4.74 0.57 -25.32
C MET A 176 4.80 1.66 -24.24
N ARG A 177 4.06 1.47 -23.17
CA ARG A 177 4.03 2.41 -22.04
C ARG A 177 3.86 1.66 -20.74
N LEU A 178 4.60 2.06 -19.72
CA LEU A 178 4.35 1.64 -18.34
C LEU A 178 3.23 2.48 -17.73
N ASP A 179 2.42 1.83 -16.90
CA ASP A 179 1.49 2.46 -15.97
C ASP A 179 1.60 1.72 -14.63
N LEU A 180 1.90 2.46 -13.57
CA LEU A 180 2.08 1.93 -12.23
C LEU A 180 0.92 2.27 -11.29
N GLY A 181 -0.21 2.75 -11.81
CA GLY A 181 -1.36 3.21 -11.02
C GLY A 181 -1.94 2.16 -10.08
N ALA A 182 -1.77 0.88 -10.41
CA ALA A 182 -2.28 -0.25 -9.62
C ALA A 182 -1.31 -0.74 -8.51
N ILE A 183 -0.17 -0.05 -8.28
CA ILE A 183 0.85 -0.44 -7.28
C ILE A 183 1.53 0.77 -6.61
N ALA A 184 1.47 1.93 -7.23
CA ALA A 184 2.21 3.11 -6.80
C ALA A 184 1.76 3.66 -5.45
N LYS A 185 0.45 3.65 -5.17
CA LYS A 185 -0.07 4.15 -3.88
C LYS A 185 0.38 3.26 -2.73
N GLY A 186 0.36 1.94 -2.95
CA GLY A 186 0.87 0.98 -1.98
C GLY A 186 2.35 1.19 -1.68
N TYR A 187 3.16 1.37 -2.72
CA TYR A 187 4.58 1.69 -2.57
C TYR A 187 4.81 2.97 -1.76
N ILE A 188 4.14 4.07 -2.13
CA ILE A 188 4.26 5.35 -1.42
C ILE A 188 3.79 5.23 0.04
N THR A 189 2.75 4.45 0.30
CA THR A 189 2.27 4.18 1.67
C THR A 189 3.35 3.49 2.51
N ASP A 190 4.06 2.50 1.95
CA ASP A 190 5.16 1.81 2.64
C ASP A 190 6.35 2.75 2.89
N GLU A 191 6.72 3.60 1.93
CA GLU A 191 7.77 4.61 2.08
C GLU A 191 7.44 5.64 3.19
N VAL A 192 6.18 6.10 3.26
CA VAL A 192 5.71 6.98 4.34
C VAL A 192 5.74 6.27 5.69
N LYS A 193 5.29 5.01 5.74
CA LYS A 193 5.33 4.17 6.96
C LYS A 193 6.78 4.05 7.47
N ASP A 194 7.73 3.78 6.59
CA ASP A 194 9.13 3.61 6.95
C ASP A 194 9.75 4.93 7.42
N LEU A 195 9.45 6.06 6.74
CA LEU A 195 9.84 7.40 7.17
C LEU A 195 9.30 7.72 8.57
N LEU A 196 8.03 7.43 8.85
CA LEU A 196 7.45 7.63 10.18
C LEU A 196 8.18 6.79 11.24
N ALA A 197 8.45 5.52 10.94
CA ALA A 197 9.16 4.60 11.84
C ALA A 197 10.60 5.08 12.13
N GLU A 198 11.34 5.52 11.11
CA GLU A 198 12.70 6.06 11.24
C GLU A 198 12.73 7.33 12.11
N ASN A 199 11.65 8.12 12.07
CA ASN A 199 11.46 9.28 12.93
C ASN A 199 10.92 8.92 14.34
N GLY A 200 10.83 7.63 14.66
CA GLY A 200 10.44 7.12 15.98
C GLY A 200 8.94 7.23 16.26
N VAL A 201 8.10 7.32 15.21
CA VAL A 201 6.64 7.16 15.33
C VAL A 201 6.31 5.69 15.50
N THR A 202 5.44 5.38 16.45
CA THR A 202 5.02 4.01 16.76
C THR A 202 3.53 3.77 16.53
N THR A 203 2.75 4.85 16.42
CA THR A 203 1.30 4.77 16.31
C THR A 203 0.79 5.81 15.30
N ALA A 204 0.31 5.33 14.17
CA ALA A 204 -0.15 6.18 13.07
C ALA A 204 -1.25 5.52 12.24
N ILE A 205 -1.95 6.33 11.45
CA ILE A 205 -2.80 5.91 10.34
C ILE A 205 -2.34 6.68 9.11
N ILE A 206 -2.09 5.97 8.03
CA ILE A 206 -1.75 6.49 6.71
C ILE A 206 -2.88 6.08 5.77
N ASP A 207 -3.47 7.03 5.06
CA ASP A 207 -4.55 6.78 4.08
C ASP A 207 -4.23 7.54 2.79
N LEU A 208 -3.88 6.81 1.76
CA LEU A 208 -3.66 7.32 0.40
C LEU A 208 -4.82 6.89 -0.49
N GLY A 209 -6.00 7.52 -0.26
CA GLY A 209 -7.15 7.31 -1.13
C GLY A 209 -7.70 5.88 -1.13
N GLY A 210 -7.71 5.21 0.02
CA GLY A 210 -8.18 3.83 0.17
C GLY A 210 -7.05 2.80 0.36
N ASN A 211 -5.78 3.19 0.15
CA ASN A 211 -4.64 2.44 0.65
C ASN A 211 -4.41 2.85 2.10
N VAL A 212 -4.94 2.08 3.04
CA VAL A 212 -4.87 2.39 4.46
C VAL A 212 -3.82 1.51 5.13
N TYR A 213 -2.88 2.13 5.85
CA TYR A 213 -1.96 1.42 6.75
C TYR A 213 -2.22 1.85 8.20
N VAL A 214 -2.38 0.89 9.10
CA VAL A 214 -2.51 1.14 10.53
C VAL A 214 -1.24 0.69 11.25
N MET A 215 -0.54 1.65 11.87
CA MET A 215 0.70 1.44 12.60
C MET A 215 0.43 1.39 14.10
N GLY A 216 1.03 0.43 14.80
CA GLY A 216 0.81 0.24 16.23
C GLY A 216 -0.62 -0.16 16.60
N GLY A 217 -1.03 0.14 17.82
CA GLY A 217 -2.38 -0.14 18.32
C GLY A 217 -3.20 1.12 18.55
N SER A 218 -4.53 0.98 18.61
CA SER A 218 -5.46 2.10 18.78
C SER A 218 -5.31 2.79 20.15
N PRO A 219 -5.03 4.09 20.19
CA PRO A 219 -4.94 4.86 21.45
C PRO A 219 -6.27 4.94 22.21
N LEU A 220 -7.38 4.80 21.50
CA LEU A 220 -8.73 4.81 22.09
C LEU A 220 -9.10 3.48 22.75
N ARG A 221 -8.31 2.43 22.49
CA ARG A 221 -8.52 1.06 22.96
C ARG A 221 -7.29 0.51 23.70
N GLU A 222 -6.55 1.39 24.37
CA GLU A 222 -5.39 1.04 25.21
C GLU A 222 -4.31 0.23 24.46
N GLY A 223 -4.10 0.53 23.15
CA GLY A 223 -3.10 -0.15 22.32
C GLY A 223 -3.55 -1.50 21.72
N GLU A 224 -4.84 -1.88 21.88
CA GLU A 224 -5.42 -3.00 21.13
C GLU A 224 -5.47 -2.70 19.61
N SER A 225 -5.83 -3.72 18.83
CA SER A 225 -5.99 -3.58 17.37
C SER A 225 -6.97 -2.45 17.00
N TRP A 226 -6.70 -1.79 15.89
CA TRP A 226 -7.62 -0.85 15.27
C TRP A 226 -8.85 -1.59 14.72
N ASN A 227 -10.02 -0.98 14.82
CA ASN A 227 -11.16 -1.38 14.00
C ASN A 227 -11.06 -0.65 12.67
N VAL A 228 -10.77 -1.37 11.61
CA VAL A 228 -10.69 -0.81 10.26
C VAL A 228 -11.95 -1.19 9.50
N GLY A 229 -12.66 -0.18 8.99
CA GLY A 229 -13.88 -0.39 8.18
C GLY A 229 -13.54 -0.86 6.78
N ILE A 230 -14.35 -1.77 6.24
CA ILE A 230 -14.33 -2.17 4.84
C ILE A 230 -15.35 -1.32 4.09
N GLN A 231 -14.87 -0.57 3.08
CA GLN A 231 -15.69 0.35 2.30
C GLN A 231 -16.90 -0.36 1.66
N ASP A 232 -18.04 0.29 1.72
CA ASP A 232 -19.23 -0.12 0.96
C ASP A 232 -19.06 0.34 -0.51
N PRO A 233 -18.97 -0.61 -1.48
CA PRO A 233 -18.76 -0.25 -2.88
C PRO A 233 -20.00 0.35 -3.56
N MET A 234 -21.15 0.35 -2.88
CA MET A 234 -22.41 0.90 -3.40
C MET A 234 -22.79 2.22 -2.71
N ALA A 235 -21.97 2.71 -1.78
CA ALA A 235 -22.28 3.89 -0.98
C ALA A 235 -21.19 4.96 -1.09
N ALA A 236 -21.41 6.11 -0.44
CA ALA A 236 -20.43 7.19 -0.39
C ALA A 236 -19.13 6.75 0.33
N ARG A 237 -18.01 7.39 -0.02
CA ARG A 237 -16.73 7.14 0.64
C ARG A 237 -16.85 7.35 2.16
N GLY A 238 -16.34 6.36 2.92
CA GLY A 238 -16.39 6.34 4.40
C GLY A 238 -17.57 5.56 4.97
N GLU A 239 -18.55 5.15 4.15
CA GLU A 239 -19.55 4.20 4.56
C GLU A 239 -19.03 2.77 4.43
N THR A 240 -19.33 1.90 5.41
CA THR A 240 -18.71 0.58 5.49
C THR A 240 -19.72 -0.53 5.57
N ILE A 241 -19.40 -1.67 4.95
CA ILE A 241 -20.20 -2.90 5.06
C ILE A 241 -19.90 -3.65 6.36
N GLY A 242 -18.68 -3.52 6.87
CA GLY A 242 -18.18 -4.27 8.01
C GLY A 242 -16.84 -3.73 8.48
N LYS A 243 -16.21 -4.45 9.39
CA LYS A 243 -14.91 -4.06 9.96
C LYS A 243 -14.06 -5.27 10.29
N THR A 244 -12.74 -5.05 10.34
CA THR A 244 -11.74 -6.00 10.81
C THR A 244 -10.91 -5.40 11.94
N LYS A 245 -10.24 -6.24 12.75
CA LYS A 245 -9.31 -5.80 13.78
C LYS A 245 -7.88 -5.96 13.27
N GLN A 246 -7.19 -4.84 13.06
CA GLN A 246 -5.87 -4.83 12.45
C GLN A 246 -4.84 -4.08 13.30
N LYS A 247 -3.57 -4.50 13.21
CA LYS A 247 -2.42 -3.87 13.85
C LYS A 247 -1.18 -4.10 12.98
N ASN A 248 -0.46 -3.02 12.65
CA ASN A 248 0.69 -3.05 11.75
C ASN A 248 0.37 -3.76 10.42
N ARG A 249 -0.76 -3.39 9.81
CA ARG A 249 -1.22 -3.99 8.55
C ARG A 249 -1.76 -2.94 7.60
N SER A 250 -1.65 -3.25 6.33
CA SER A 250 -2.27 -2.53 5.23
C SER A 250 -3.63 -3.12 4.91
N ILE A 251 -4.57 -2.26 4.54
CA ILE A 251 -5.88 -2.60 3.97
C ILE A 251 -6.03 -1.77 2.71
N VAL A 252 -5.99 -2.42 1.56
CA VAL A 252 -6.09 -1.76 0.26
C VAL A 252 -7.34 -2.23 -0.46
N THR A 253 -8.17 -1.29 -0.88
CA THR A 253 -9.43 -1.59 -1.55
C THR A 253 -9.40 -1.12 -3.01
N SER A 254 -9.71 -2.02 -3.93
CA SER A 254 -10.02 -1.73 -5.33
C SER A 254 -11.51 -1.96 -5.59
N GLY A 255 -12.16 -1.05 -6.34
CA GLY A 255 -13.57 -1.17 -6.62
C GLY A 255 -14.03 -0.39 -7.84
N ILE A 256 -15.17 -0.81 -8.40
CA ILE A 256 -15.75 -0.25 -9.63
C ILE A 256 -16.30 1.17 -9.48
N TYR A 257 -16.47 1.62 -8.25
CA TYR A 257 -17.09 2.91 -7.88
C TYR A 257 -16.10 4.07 -7.80
N GLU A 258 -14.79 3.81 -7.78
CA GLU A 258 -13.79 4.84 -7.54
C GLU A 258 -13.64 5.80 -8.73
N ARG A 259 -13.45 5.25 -9.92
CA ARG A 259 -13.35 6.00 -11.18
C ARG A 259 -14.03 5.22 -12.28
N TYR A 260 -14.99 5.84 -12.96
CA TYR A 260 -15.71 5.25 -14.10
C TYR A 260 -16.26 6.31 -15.03
N ILE A 261 -16.63 5.88 -16.23
CA ILE A 261 -17.42 6.67 -17.18
C ILE A 261 -18.69 5.92 -17.53
N GLU A 262 -19.74 6.64 -17.84
CA GLU A 262 -20.98 6.07 -18.36
C GLU A 262 -21.14 6.40 -19.84
N VAL A 263 -21.27 5.37 -20.66
CA VAL A 263 -21.51 5.51 -22.11
C VAL A 263 -22.72 4.65 -22.48
N GLU A 264 -23.78 5.27 -23.01
CA GLU A 264 -25.02 4.58 -23.43
C GLU A 264 -25.65 3.69 -22.34
N GLY A 265 -25.53 4.11 -21.07
CA GLY A 265 -26.08 3.39 -19.92
C GLY A 265 -25.22 2.20 -19.43
N VAL A 266 -24.01 2.05 -19.98
CA VAL A 266 -23.02 1.06 -19.50
C VAL A 266 -21.93 1.81 -18.73
N SER A 267 -21.62 1.31 -17.53
CA SER A 267 -20.52 1.85 -16.71
C SER A 267 -19.21 1.12 -17.03
N TYR A 268 -18.16 1.90 -17.30
CA TYR A 268 -16.81 1.42 -17.57
C TYR A 268 -15.87 1.95 -16.48
N HIS A 269 -15.38 1.08 -15.60
CA HIS A 269 -14.48 1.46 -14.51
C HIS A 269 -13.01 1.36 -14.93
N HIS A 270 -12.11 1.91 -14.11
CA HIS A 270 -10.68 2.04 -14.40
C HIS A 270 -9.85 0.76 -14.24
N LEU A 271 -10.40 -0.31 -13.69
CA LEU A 271 -9.70 -1.59 -13.54
C LEU A 271 -9.74 -2.32 -14.88
N MET A 272 -8.65 -2.22 -15.63
CA MET A 272 -8.57 -2.69 -17.01
C MET A 272 -8.06 -4.12 -17.09
N ASP A 273 -8.67 -4.90 -17.96
CA ASP A 273 -8.28 -6.25 -18.30
C ASP A 273 -7.20 -6.22 -19.40
N PRO A 274 -5.96 -6.68 -19.14
CA PRO A 274 -4.89 -6.71 -20.11
C PRO A 274 -5.11 -7.66 -21.29
N GLU A 275 -6.03 -8.61 -21.18
CA GLU A 275 -6.36 -9.56 -22.26
C GLU A 275 -7.35 -8.95 -23.26
N THR A 276 -8.33 -8.19 -22.77
CA THR A 276 -9.41 -7.67 -23.60
C THR A 276 -9.29 -6.18 -23.93
N GLY A 277 -8.55 -5.40 -23.12
CA GLY A 277 -8.44 -3.95 -23.21
C GLY A 277 -9.69 -3.21 -22.78
N TYR A 278 -10.66 -3.89 -22.18
CA TYR A 278 -11.84 -3.33 -21.53
C TYR A 278 -11.67 -3.38 -20.00
N PRO A 279 -12.52 -2.66 -19.25
CA PRO A 279 -12.64 -2.94 -17.82
C PRO A 279 -13.01 -4.41 -17.55
N PHE A 280 -12.49 -4.99 -16.47
CA PHE A 280 -12.88 -6.34 -16.05
C PHE A 280 -14.41 -6.48 -15.93
N ASP A 281 -14.97 -7.53 -16.48
CA ASP A 281 -16.41 -7.83 -16.40
C ASP A 281 -16.64 -9.11 -15.59
N ASN A 282 -16.85 -8.94 -14.29
CA ASN A 282 -17.15 -10.00 -13.35
C ASN A 282 -18.13 -9.52 -12.28
N ASP A 283 -18.49 -10.38 -11.33
CA ASP A 283 -19.50 -10.11 -10.31
C ASP A 283 -18.99 -9.25 -9.13
N ILE A 284 -17.68 -8.96 -9.06
CA ILE A 284 -17.08 -8.20 -7.96
C ILE A 284 -17.41 -6.71 -8.10
N ALA A 285 -17.86 -6.10 -7.03
CA ALA A 285 -18.02 -4.65 -6.90
C ALA A 285 -16.81 -4.01 -6.23
N GLY A 286 -16.18 -4.71 -5.28
CA GLY A 286 -14.98 -4.28 -4.60
C GLY A 286 -14.25 -5.43 -3.92
N VAL A 287 -12.95 -5.30 -3.78
CA VAL A 287 -12.11 -6.24 -3.02
C VAL A 287 -11.15 -5.45 -2.14
N SER A 288 -11.04 -5.86 -0.87
CA SER A 288 -10.08 -5.31 0.07
C SER A 288 -9.05 -6.38 0.40
N ILE A 289 -7.76 -6.08 0.18
CA ILE A 289 -6.64 -6.95 0.55
C ILE A 289 -6.03 -6.43 1.85
N LEU A 290 -5.78 -7.35 2.78
CA LEU A 290 -5.07 -7.12 4.01
C LEU A 290 -3.69 -7.78 3.90
N SER A 291 -2.62 -7.00 4.08
CA SER A 291 -1.23 -7.44 3.87
C SER A 291 -0.26 -6.73 4.83
N ASP A 292 0.94 -7.26 5.00
CA ASP A 292 1.96 -6.61 5.82
C ASP A 292 2.56 -5.38 5.14
N LYS A 293 2.63 -5.39 3.80
CA LYS A 293 3.08 -4.27 2.98
C LYS A 293 1.94 -3.73 2.13
N SER A 294 1.85 -2.42 2.04
CA SER A 294 0.80 -1.77 1.24
C SER A 294 0.99 -1.96 -0.27
N ILE A 295 2.23 -2.06 -0.72
CA ILE A 295 2.55 -2.35 -2.13
C ILE A 295 1.96 -3.69 -2.58
N ASP A 296 2.03 -4.73 -1.71
CA ASP A 296 1.44 -6.04 -2.00
C ASP A 296 -0.09 -5.95 -2.05
N GLY A 297 -0.68 -5.23 -1.10
CA GLY A 297 -2.14 -5.00 -1.08
C GLY A 297 -2.65 -4.29 -2.33
N ASP A 298 -1.94 -3.27 -2.81
CA ASP A 298 -2.32 -2.47 -3.99
C ASP A 298 -2.27 -3.35 -5.27
N ALA A 299 -1.14 -4.02 -5.52
CA ALA A 299 -0.99 -4.90 -6.68
C ALA A 299 -1.98 -6.07 -6.65
N LEU A 300 -2.11 -6.74 -5.50
CA LEU A 300 -2.97 -7.91 -5.35
C LEU A 300 -4.45 -7.58 -5.40
N SER A 301 -4.88 -6.39 -4.96
CA SER A 301 -6.29 -6.00 -5.08
C SER A 301 -6.75 -5.93 -6.54
N THR A 302 -5.90 -5.46 -7.44
CA THR A 302 -6.17 -5.45 -8.88
C THR A 302 -6.09 -6.86 -9.47
N LEU A 303 -5.06 -7.63 -9.12
CA LEU A 303 -4.88 -8.99 -9.59
C LEU A 303 -6.06 -9.90 -9.24
N VAL A 304 -6.45 -9.97 -7.96
CA VAL A 304 -7.55 -10.87 -7.54
C VAL A 304 -8.92 -10.37 -8.02
N PHE A 305 -9.07 -9.05 -8.21
CA PHE A 305 -10.25 -8.51 -8.86
C PHE A 305 -10.37 -9.05 -10.30
N GLY A 306 -9.26 -9.07 -11.05
CA GLY A 306 -9.21 -9.61 -12.41
C GLY A 306 -9.49 -11.11 -12.48
N LEU A 307 -8.99 -11.89 -11.51
CA LEU A 307 -9.27 -13.34 -11.43
C LEU A 307 -10.76 -13.67 -11.21
N GLY A 308 -11.56 -12.70 -10.71
CA GLY A 308 -12.93 -12.95 -10.31
C GLY A 308 -13.04 -13.61 -8.93
N LEU A 309 -14.28 -13.78 -8.43
CA LEU A 309 -14.53 -14.18 -7.05
C LEU A 309 -13.92 -15.56 -6.70
N GLU A 310 -14.27 -16.61 -7.46
CA GLU A 310 -13.89 -17.98 -7.11
C GLU A 310 -12.36 -18.18 -7.17
N ALA A 311 -11.75 -17.80 -8.28
CA ALA A 311 -10.29 -17.94 -8.44
C ALA A 311 -9.52 -16.98 -7.56
N GLY A 312 -10.01 -15.74 -7.35
CA GLY A 312 -9.38 -14.74 -6.48
C GLY A 312 -9.42 -15.19 -5.02
N LEU A 313 -10.53 -15.71 -4.52
CA LEU A 313 -10.64 -16.24 -3.16
C LEU A 313 -9.74 -17.46 -2.95
N ALA A 314 -9.69 -18.39 -3.92
CA ALA A 314 -8.79 -19.52 -3.89
C ALA A 314 -7.32 -19.08 -3.86
N TYR A 315 -6.95 -18.11 -4.71
CA TYR A 315 -5.59 -17.53 -4.74
C TYR A 315 -5.17 -16.96 -3.38
N VAL A 316 -6.06 -16.26 -2.69
CA VAL A 316 -5.78 -15.70 -1.37
C VAL A 316 -5.67 -16.80 -0.31
N ASN A 317 -6.59 -17.79 -0.31
CA ASN A 317 -6.58 -18.88 0.67
C ASN A 317 -5.38 -19.84 0.55
N GLU A 318 -4.67 -19.85 -0.59
CA GLU A 318 -3.41 -20.60 -0.76
C GLU A 318 -2.19 -19.86 -0.17
N ARG A 319 -2.37 -18.65 0.40
CA ARG A 319 -1.31 -17.77 0.90
C ARG A 319 -1.51 -17.45 2.38
N ASP A 320 -0.41 -17.48 3.14
CA ASP A 320 -0.42 -17.19 4.60
C ASP A 320 -0.16 -15.70 4.91
N ASP A 321 0.27 -14.91 3.91
CA ASP A 321 0.76 -13.52 4.07
C ASP A 321 -0.31 -12.46 3.79
N ILE A 322 -1.43 -12.86 3.18
CA ILE A 322 -2.52 -11.96 2.80
C ILE A 322 -3.88 -12.51 3.19
N GLU A 323 -4.83 -11.58 3.34
CA GLU A 323 -6.25 -11.89 3.53
C GLU A 323 -7.10 -10.99 2.63
N ALA A 324 -8.34 -11.38 2.36
CA ALA A 324 -9.23 -10.60 1.51
C ALA A 324 -10.68 -10.57 1.98
N VAL A 325 -11.35 -9.45 1.65
CA VAL A 325 -12.80 -9.29 1.70
C VAL A 325 -13.30 -8.95 0.30
N PHE A 326 -14.11 -9.80 -0.28
CA PHE A 326 -14.76 -9.59 -1.57
C PHE A 326 -16.21 -9.15 -1.36
N VAL A 327 -16.63 -8.16 -2.13
CA VAL A 327 -18.00 -7.65 -2.16
C VAL A 327 -18.53 -7.75 -3.57
N THR A 328 -19.66 -8.44 -3.77
CA THR A 328 -20.24 -8.62 -5.09
C THR A 328 -21.29 -7.56 -5.43
N LYS A 329 -21.62 -7.44 -6.71
CA LYS A 329 -22.63 -6.52 -7.24
C LYS A 329 -24.05 -6.83 -6.71
N ASP A 330 -24.31 -8.08 -6.29
CA ASP A 330 -25.56 -8.51 -5.66
C ASP A 330 -25.55 -8.47 -4.12
N LYS A 331 -24.59 -7.69 -3.54
CA LYS A 331 -24.46 -7.44 -2.09
C LYS A 331 -24.14 -8.66 -1.26
N LYS A 332 -23.36 -9.59 -1.77
CA LYS A 332 -22.79 -10.70 -1.01
C LYS A 332 -21.36 -10.36 -0.60
N VAL A 333 -20.98 -10.86 0.57
CA VAL A 333 -19.64 -10.68 1.14
C VAL A 333 -19.00 -12.03 1.36
N TYR A 334 -17.78 -12.18 0.84
CA TYR A 334 -16.93 -13.35 1.02
C TYR A 334 -15.63 -12.92 1.65
N VAL A 335 -15.14 -13.65 2.63
CA VAL A 335 -13.85 -13.39 3.26
C VAL A 335 -12.94 -14.61 3.13
N SER A 336 -11.63 -14.38 3.07
CA SER A 336 -10.65 -15.47 3.15
C SER A 336 -10.70 -16.18 4.50
N ASP A 337 -10.20 -17.42 4.54
CA ASP A 337 -10.28 -18.31 5.70
C ASP A 337 -9.71 -17.69 6.98
N GLY A 338 -8.61 -16.92 6.87
CA GLY A 338 -7.98 -16.26 8.02
C GLY A 338 -8.74 -15.06 8.58
N LEU A 339 -9.76 -14.55 7.86
CA LEU A 339 -10.61 -13.46 8.34
C LEU A 339 -11.94 -13.91 8.97
N ILE A 340 -12.31 -15.16 8.88
CA ILE A 340 -13.63 -15.68 9.36
C ILE A 340 -13.89 -15.26 10.82
N ASP A 341 -12.88 -15.37 11.70
CA ASP A 341 -13.01 -15.00 13.12
C ASP A 341 -12.70 -13.51 13.40
N ASN A 342 -12.29 -12.75 12.39
CA ASN A 342 -11.83 -11.36 12.54
C ASN A 342 -12.68 -10.33 11.78
N PHE A 343 -13.51 -10.76 10.84
CA PHE A 343 -14.43 -9.88 10.12
C PHE A 343 -15.79 -9.83 10.82
N GLU A 344 -16.36 -8.63 10.94
CA GLU A 344 -17.70 -8.40 11.47
C GLU A 344 -18.52 -7.61 10.43
N LEU A 345 -19.55 -8.26 9.85
CA LEU A 345 -20.52 -7.60 8.99
C LEU A 345 -21.39 -6.66 9.84
N THR A 346 -21.50 -5.39 9.48
CA THR A 346 -22.25 -4.37 10.24
C THR A 346 -23.37 -3.72 9.45
N ASN A 347 -23.46 -3.99 8.14
CA ASN A 347 -24.53 -3.48 7.27
C ASN A 347 -25.47 -4.61 6.90
N ASP A 348 -26.71 -4.56 7.40
CA ASP A 348 -27.75 -5.59 7.22
C ASP A 348 -28.28 -5.70 5.76
N GLU A 349 -27.86 -4.80 4.87
CA GLU A 349 -28.18 -4.91 3.43
C GLU A 349 -27.33 -5.93 2.70
N TYR A 350 -26.25 -6.40 3.32
CA TYR A 350 -25.31 -7.36 2.78
C TYR A 350 -25.50 -8.74 3.41
N VAL A 351 -25.15 -9.77 2.67
CA VAL A 351 -25.23 -11.17 3.12
C VAL A 351 -23.82 -11.75 3.16
N TRP A 352 -23.45 -12.34 4.28
CA TRP A 352 -22.20 -13.10 4.40
C TRP A 352 -22.40 -14.51 3.90
N GLU A 353 -21.63 -14.94 2.91
CA GLU A 353 -21.78 -16.20 2.18
C GLU A 353 -20.60 -17.19 2.38
N ASN A 354 -19.75 -17.02 3.38
CA ASN A 354 -18.71 -17.98 3.70
C ASN A 354 -19.35 -19.24 4.33
N GLU A 355 -19.49 -20.29 3.56
CA GLU A 355 -19.75 -21.65 4.03
C GLU A 355 -18.61 -22.62 3.66
#